data_51f701af4d73879f4adf6557d77704d0
#
_entry.id   51f701af4d73879f4adf6557d77704d0
#
_cell.length_a   1.000
_cell.length_b   1.000
_cell.length_c   1.000
_cell.angle_alpha   90.00
_cell.angle_beta   90.00
_cell.angle_gamma   90.00
#
_symmetry.space_group_name_H-M   'P 1'
#
loop_
_entity.id
_entity.type
_entity.pdbx_description
1 polymer ?
#
loop_
_entity_poly.entity_id
_entity_poly.type
_entity_poly.pdbx_seq_one_letter_code
_entity_poly.pdbx_strand_id
1 'polypeptide(L)'
;MDCPLCRAEGEQLLEADDRLRVIEVLEPRLPGYRRIIWQQHQRELTELNEAERSHWFTKVAEQEDALRALWACDKINHASFGNLVPHLHWHVMPRWRTDPWWPSPIWGSKQPSTRMEVTQNARGQFLSGLNEKSSDPASSMYLQIDEWVLLQEACAAVRQKVFVEEQNVAADEEWDKLDWACRHLLITNANAPMATGRLLSLGDGRARIGRMAVLKEFRGHGLGRTVLQGLIAEARRLGFSEIILHAQTHALGFYTRSGFAAQGPEFEECRIWHREMVMRLERE
;
A
#
# COMPACT_ATOMS: atom_id res chain seq x y z
N MET A 1 -22.54 -32.93 6.63
CA MET A 1 -22.29 -31.92 5.58
C MET A 1 -20.82 -31.58 5.60
N ASP A 2 -20.17 -31.62 4.46
CA ASP A 2 -18.74 -31.30 4.35
C ASP A 2 -18.54 -29.78 4.14
N CYS A 3 -18.76 -29.00 5.21
CA CYS A 3 -18.63 -27.55 5.18
C CYS A 3 -17.24 -27.13 5.71
N PRO A 4 -16.39 -26.47 4.92
CA PRO A 4 -15.06 -26.02 5.37
C PRO A 4 -15.12 -25.11 6.60
N LEU A 5 -16.13 -24.23 6.69
CA LEU A 5 -16.28 -23.32 7.82
C LEU A 5 -16.80 -24.03 9.09
N CYS A 6 -17.44 -25.19 8.99
CA CYS A 6 -17.76 -26.01 10.16
C CYS A 6 -16.53 -26.75 10.71
N ARG A 7 -15.56 -27.08 9.84
CA ARG A 7 -14.33 -27.79 10.25
C ARG A 7 -13.32 -26.91 10.92
N ALA A 8 -13.33 -25.61 10.65
CA ALA A 8 -12.43 -24.61 11.22
C ALA A 8 -10.90 -24.94 11.06
N GLU A 9 -10.56 -25.71 10.02
CA GLU A 9 -9.20 -26.18 9.79
C GLU A 9 -8.32 -25.05 9.21
N GLY A 10 -7.14 -24.83 9.80
CA GLY A 10 -6.14 -23.88 9.30
C GLY A 10 -6.53 -22.40 9.49
N GLU A 11 -7.54 -22.10 10.32
CA GLU A 11 -7.98 -20.74 10.59
C GLU A 11 -7.02 -20.01 11.54
N GLN A 12 -6.70 -18.77 11.26
CA GLN A 12 -6.02 -17.88 12.22
C GLN A 12 -7.06 -17.19 13.09
N LEU A 13 -7.39 -17.83 14.23
CA LEU A 13 -8.40 -17.33 15.15
C LEU A 13 -7.93 -16.06 15.86
N LEU A 14 -8.76 -15.00 15.84
CA LEU A 14 -8.55 -13.77 16.60
C LEU A 14 -9.38 -13.76 17.90
N GLU A 15 -10.66 -14.10 17.82
CA GLU A 15 -11.56 -14.21 18.95
C GLU A 15 -12.72 -15.16 18.65
N ALA A 16 -13.36 -15.67 19.70
CA ALA A 16 -14.58 -16.47 19.61
C ALA A 16 -15.44 -16.32 20.86
N ASP A 17 -16.74 -16.46 20.68
CA ASP A 17 -17.72 -16.64 21.76
C ASP A 17 -18.54 -17.93 21.53
N ASP A 18 -19.66 -18.10 22.23
CA ASP A 18 -20.55 -19.26 22.10
C ASP A 18 -21.32 -19.32 20.78
N ARG A 19 -21.37 -18.24 20.00
CA ARG A 19 -22.19 -18.08 18.78
C ARG A 19 -21.40 -17.87 17.53
N LEU A 20 -20.29 -17.14 17.60
CA LEU A 20 -19.48 -16.78 16.43
C LEU A 20 -17.99 -16.81 16.73
N ARG A 21 -17.19 -16.78 15.68
CA ARG A 21 -15.75 -16.57 15.75
C ARG A 21 -15.28 -15.58 14.68
N VAL A 22 -14.21 -14.89 14.98
CA VAL A 22 -13.53 -13.98 14.07
C VAL A 22 -12.15 -14.54 13.75
N ILE A 23 -11.85 -14.62 12.47
CA ILE A 23 -10.54 -15.09 11.98
C ILE A 23 -9.87 -14.01 11.14
N GLU A 24 -8.54 -14.02 11.10
CA GLU A 24 -7.78 -13.31 10.10
C GLU A 24 -7.70 -14.15 8.82
N VAL A 25 -7.99 -13.52 7.68
CA VAL A 25 -7.83 -14.14 6.38
C VAL A 25 -6.46 -13.79 5.83
N LEU A 26 -5.62 -14.78 5.60
CA LEU A 26 -4.26 -14.60 5.07
C LEU A 26 -4.30 -14.26 3.58
N GLU A 27 -4.67 -13.02 3.26
CA GLU A 27 -4.56 -12.44 1.93
C GLU A 27 -3.50 -11.32 1.98
N PRO A 28 -2.27 -11.59 1.52
CA PRO A 28 -1.16 -10.64 1.67
C PRO A 28 -1.43 -9.24 1.13
N ARG A 29 -2.29 -9.12 0.11
CA ARG A 29 -2.65 -7.83 -0.51
C ARG A 29 -3.73 -7.06 0.24
N LEU A 30 -4.28 -7.64 1.31
CA LEU A 30 -5.32 -7.05 2.16
C LEU A 30 -4.97 -7.27 3.64
N PRO A 31 -3.94 -6.59 4.17
CA PRO A 31 -3.57 -6.71 5.57
C PRO A 31 -4.76 -6.34 6.48
N GLY A 32 -4.97 -7.14 7.52
CA GLY A 32 -6.08 -6.96 8.45
C GLY A 32 -7.44 -7.45 7.94
N TYR A 33 -7.51 -8.16 6.82
CA TYR A 33 -8.75 -8.75 6.34
C TYR A 33 -9.28 -9.78 7.35
N ARG A 34 -10.52 -9.59 7.82
CA ARG A 34 -11.18 -10.46 8.81
C ARG A 34 -12.42 -11.12 8.23
N ARG A 35 -12.74 -12.28 8.80
CA ARG A 35 -14.00 -12.96 8.54
C ARG A 35 -14.67 -13.28 9.87
N ILE A 36 -15.93 -12.90 10.01
CA ILE A 36 -16.80 -13.27 11.11
C ILE A 36 -17.61 -14.48 10.64
N ILE A 37 -17.65 -15.55 11.40
CA ILE A 37 -18.28 -16.81 11.02
C ILE A 37 -19.23 -17.23 12.14
N TRP A 38 -20.49 -17.53 11.82
CA TRP A 38 -21.44 -18.09 12.77
C TRP A 38 -21.04 -19.54 13.10
N GLN A 39 -21.02 -19.95 14.33
CA GLN A 39 -20.48 -21.26 14.68
C GLN A 39 -21.41 -22.41 14.26
N GLN A 40 -22.72 -22.27 14.54
CA GLN A 40 -23.71 -23.24 14.08
C GLN A 40 -23.85 -23.11 12.56
N HIS A 41 -24.02 -24.25 11.87
CA HIS A 41 -24.25 -24.23 10.43
C HIS A 41 -25.59 -23.58 10.10
N GLN A 42 -25.56 -22.31 9.76
CA GLN A 42 -26.66 -21.52 9.22
C GLN A 42 -26.24 -21.05 7.83
N ARG A 43 -27.16 -20.93 6.91
CA ARG A 43 -26.86 -20.52 5.53
C ARG A 43 -27.08 -19.01 5.34
N GLU A 44 -28.17 -18.51 5.93
CA GLU A 44 -28.66 -17.16 5.69
C GLU A 44 -28.84 -16.38 7.00
N LEU A 45 -28.64 -15.07 6.92
CA LEU A 45 -28.82 -14.15 8.05
C LEU A 45 -30.24 -14.20 8.63
N THR A 46 -31.24 -14.50 7.79
CA THR A 46 -32.65 -14.58 8.19
C THR A 46 -33.00 -15.83 9.01
N GLU A 47 -32.11 -16.82 9.06
CA GLU A 47 -32.25 -17.99 9.92
C GLU A 47 -31.94 -17.69 11.39
N LEU A 48 -31.25 -16.56 11.66
CA LEU A 48 -30.99 -16.07 13.01
C LEU A 48 -32.22 -15.36 13.58
N ASN A 49 -32.47 -15.52 14.88
CA ASN A 49 -33.49 -14.73 15.59
C ASN A 49 -33.00 -13.27 15.79
N GLU A 50 -33.87 -12.43 16.36
CA GLU A 50 -33.59 -10.99 16.52
C GLU A 50 -32.38 -10.71 17.43
N ALA A 51 -32.24 -11.40 18.55
CA ALA A 51 -31.15 -11.26 19.48
C ALA A 51 -29.81 -11.70 18.86
N GLU A 52 -29.85 -12.79 18.07
CA GLU A 52 -28.68 -13.29 17.34
C GLU A 52 -28.24 -12.32 16.24
N ARG A 53 -29.19 -11.77 15.47
CA ARG A 53 -28.87 -10.71 14.49
C ARG A 53 -28.30 -9.46 15.14
N SER A 54 -28.82 -9.04 16.28
CA SER A 54 -28.28 -7.92 17.03
C SER A 54 -26.84 -8.18 17.46
N HIS A 55 -26.56 -9.37 18.02
CA HIS A 55 -25.21 -9.79 18.39
C HIS A 55 -24.27 -9.81 17.18
N TRP A 56 -24.72 -10.36 16.05
CA TRP A 56 -24.00 -10.40 14.78
C TRP A 56 -23.54 -9.01 14.33
N PHE A 57 -24.48 -8.06 14.22
CA PHE A 57 -24.15 -6.70 13.74
C PHE A 57 -23.34 -5.89 14.76
N THR A 58 -23.51 -6.14 16.05
CA THR A 58 -22.62 -5.59 17.08
C THR A 58 -21.18 -6.04 16.83
N LYS A 59 -20.99 -7.35 16.60
CA LYS A 59 -19.64 -7.89 16.32
C LYS A 59 -19.06 -7.34 15.01
N VAL A 60 -19.88 -7.15 13.97
CA VAL A 60 -19.45 -6.51 12.71
C VAL A 60 -18.92 -5.10 12.96
N ALA A 61 -19.66 -4.29 13.74
CA ALA A 61 -19.24 -2.93 14.08
C ALA A 61 -17.96 -2.90 14.93
N GLU A 62 -17.85 -3.79 15.93
CA GLU A 62 -16.63 -3.93 16.73
C GLU A 62 -15.40 -4.26 15.88
N GLN A 63 -15.55 -5.12 14.87
CA GLN A 63 -14.45 -5.44 13.96
C GLN A 63 -14.08 -4.26 13.06
N GLU A 64 -15.07 -3.48 12.61
CA GLU A 64 -14.79 -2.23 11.89
C GLU A 64 -13.99 -1.26 12.75
N ASP A 65 -14.45 -1.00 13.99
CA ASP A 65 -13.78 -0.08 14.91
C ASP A 65 -12.35 -0.54 15.21
N ALA A 66 -12.16 -1.82 15.49
CA ALA A 66 -10.84 -2.39 15.74
C ALA A 66 -9.89 -2.24 14.53
N LEU A 67 -10.38 -2.46 13.32
CA LEU A 67 -9.59 -2.30 12.10
C LEU A 67 -9.24 -0.84 11.83
N ARG A 68 -10.17 0.09 12.07
CA ARG A 68 -9.91 1.52 11.93
C ARG A 68 -8.92 2.04 12.95
N ALA A 69 -8.89 1.47 14.15
CA ALA A 69 -7.91 1.81 15.18
C ALA A 69 -6.50 1.26 14.86
N LEU A 70 -6.43 0.08 14.23
CA LEU A 70 -5.15 -0.56 13.89
C LEU A 70 -4.55 -0.03 12.58
N TRP A 71 -5.40 0.33 11.61
CA TRP A 71 -4.99 0.67 10.25
C TRP A 71 -5.54 2.01 9.83
N ALA A 72 -4.67 2.90 9.37
CA ALA A 72 -5.06 4.14 8.71
C ALA A 72 -5.58 3.83 7.29
N CYS A 73 -6.81 3.29 7.20
CA CYS A 73 -7.42 2.92 5.93
C CYS A 73 -8.44 3.96 5.45
N ASP A 74 -8.65 4.04 4.13
CA ASP A 74 -9.62 4.98 3.54
C ASP A 74 -11.06 4.54 3.74
N LYS A 75 -11.30 3.23 3.79
CA LYS A 75 -12.63 2.64 3.91
C LYS A 75 -12.58 1.25 4.52
N ILE A 76 -13.64 0.85 5.21
CA ILE A 76 -13.91 -0.56 5.48
C ILE A 76 -14.97 -1.03 4.50
N ASN A 77 -14.69 -2.13 3.77
CA ASN A 77 -15.68 -2.82 2.98
C ASN A 77 -16.28 -3.99 3.76
N HIS A 78 -17.57 -4.14 3.63
CA HIS A 78 -18.33 -5.23 4.19
C HIS A 78 -18.96 -6.06 3.09
N ALA A 79 -18.95 -7.38 3.23
CA ALA A 79 -19.63 -8.28 2.29
C ALA A 79 -20.01 -9.59 2.96
N SER A 80 -21.12 -10.19 2.51
CA SER A 80 -21.51 -11.55 2.83
C SER A 80 -21.78 -12.30 1.53
N PHE A 81 -21.16 -13.45 1.36
CA PHE A 81 -21.34 -14.34 0.22
C PHE A 81 -21.49 -15.77 0.73
N GLY A 82 -22.33 -16.55 0.09
CA GLY A 82 -22.56 -17.96 0.42
C GLY A 82 -22.54 -18.89 -0.79
N ASN A 83 -22.20 -18.35 -1.97
CA ASN A 83 -22.36 -19.06 -3.25
C ASN A 83 -21.50 -20.34 -3.34
N LEU A 84 -20.28 -20.30 -2.85
CA LEU A 84 -19.36 -21.46 -2.85
C LEU A 84 -19.42 -22.24 -1.53
N VAL A 85 -19.53 -21.53 -0.41
CA VAL A 85 -19.64 -22.11 0.93
C VAL A 85 -20.89 -21.55 1.59
N PRO A 86 -22.02 -22.25 1.51
CA PRO A 86 -23.32 -21.81 2.05
C PRO A 86 -23.33 -21.94 3.59
N HIS A 87 -22.58 -21.10 4.26
CA HIS A 87 -22.47 -20.98 5.71
C HIS A 87 -22.36 -19.49 6.04
N LEU A 88 -23.15 -19.00 6.98
CA LEU A 88 -23.20 -17.59 7.33
C LEU A 88 -21.85 -17.09 7.80
N HIS A 89 -21.29 -16.19 7.01
CA HIS A 89 -20.05 -15.49 7.31
C HIS A 89 -20.06 -14.08 6.72
N TRP A 90 -19.25 -13.21 7.31
CA TRP A 90 -19.15 -11.80 6.93
C TRP A 90 -17.69 -11.39 6.76
N HIS A 91 -17.40 -10.72 5.67
CA HIS A 91 -16.08 -10.18 5.36
C HIS A 91 -16.00 -8.74 5.83
N VAL A 92 -14.94 -8.41 6.58
CA VAL A 92 -14.60 -7.05 7.00
C VAL A 92 -13.19 -6.75 6.52
N MET A 93 -13.06 -5.80 5.61
CA MET A 93 -11.83 -5.57 4.85
C MET A 93 -11.40 -4.11 4.90
N PRO A 94 -10.24 -3.78 5.49
CA PRO A 94 -9.67 -2.45 5.33
C PRO A 94 -9.25 -2.25 3.88
N ARG A 95 -9.51 -1.04 3.37
CA ARG A 95 -9.26 -0.68 1.99
C ARG A 95 -8.50 0.63 1.92
N TRP A 96 -7.58 0.69 0.98
CA TRP A 96 -6.76 1.87 0.72
C TRP A 96 -6.89 2.29 -0.74
N ARG A 97 -6.83 3.60 -1.02
CA ARG A 97 -6.79 4.10 -2.41
C ARG A 97 -5.61 3.54 -3.20
N THR A 98 -4.60 3.08 -2.48
CA THR A 98 -3.38 2.47 -3.01
C THR A 98 -3.46 0.95 -3.16
N ASP A 99 -4.52 0.29 -2.68
CA ASP A 99 -4.66 -1.16 -2.83
C ASP A 99 -4.94 -1.54 -4.31
N PRO A 100 -4.64 -2.80 -4.70
CA PRO A 100 -4.72 -3.20 -6.11
C PRO A 100 -6.10 -3.08 -6.75
N TRP A 101 -7.17 -3.10 -5.99
CA TRP A 101 -8.54 -3.12 -6.53
C TRP A 101 -9.27 -1.80 -6.40
N TRP A 102 -8.74 -0.81 -5.66
CA TRP A 102 -9.43 0.46 -5.46
C TRP A 102 -9.80 1.15 -6.78
N PRO A 103 -11.01 1.73 -6.96
CA PRO A 103 -12.16 1.78 -6.02
C PRO A 103 -13.06 0.54 -6.08
N SER A 104 -12.76 -0.43 -6.93
CA SER A 104 -13.54 -1.65 -7.10
C SER A 104 -13.51 -2.53 -5.85
N PRO A 105 -14.51 -3.40 -5.63
CA PRO A 105 -14.40 -4.44 -4.61
C PRO A 105 -13.26 -5.41 -4.94
N ILE A 106 -12.79 -6.16 -3.96
CA ILE A 106 -11.65 -7.10 -4.12
C ILE A 106 -11.86 -8.20 -5.17
N TRP A 107 -13.09 -8.41 -5.58
CA TRP A 107 -13.51 -9.32 -6.67
C TRP A 107 -13.67 -8.61 -8.02
N GLY A 108 -13.40 -7.30 -8.07
CA GLY A 108 -13.51 -6.49 -9.27
C GLY A 108 -12.18 -6.33 -10.00
N SER A 109 -12.16 -5.34 -10.90
CA SER A 109 -10.96 -5.02 -11.67
C SER A 109 -9.88 -4.38 -10.81
N LYS A 110 -8.64 -4.75 -11.06
CA LYS A 110 -7.48 -4.11 -10.44
C LYS A 110 -7.21 -2.74 -11.03
N GLN A 111 -6.48 -1.91 -10.27
CA GLN A 111 -5.96 -0.64 -10.75
C GLN A 111 -5.02 -0.86 -11.95
N PRO A 112 -5.02 0.06 -12.94
CA PRO A 112 -4.14 -0.05 -14.08
C PRO A 112 -2.67 0.08 -13.66
N SER A 113 -1.82 -0.72 -14.29
CA SER A 113 -0.37 -0.54 -14.27
C SER A 113 0.02 0.69 -15.07
N THR A 114 0.98 1.44 -14.61
CA THR A 114 1.58 2.55 -15.37
C THR A 114 3.02 2.16 -15.71
N ARG A 115 3.33 2.17 -17.01
CA ARG A 115 4.70 1.97 -17.49
C ARG A 115 5.03 3.03 -18.54
N MET A 116 6.11 3.77 -18.32
CA MET A 116 6.54 4.86 -19.19
C MET A 116 8.04 4.76 -19.44
N GLU A 117 8.46 5.12 -20.65
CA GLU A 117 9.88 5.31 -20.95
C GLU A 117 10.35 6.63 -20.30
N VAL A 118 11.54 6.60 -19.71
CA VAL A 118 12.15 7.76 -19.05
C VAL A 118 13.31 8.23 -19.89
N THR A 119 13.23 9.45 -20.40
CA THR A 119 14.30 10.07 -21.19
C THR A 119 15.03 11.14 -20.39
N GLN A 120 16.31 11.33 -20.69
CA GLN A 120 17.12 12.38 -20.08
C GLN A 120 17.12 13.63 -20.99
N ASN A 121 16.77 14.79 -20.43
CA ASN A 121 16.86 16.05 -21.16
C ASN A 121 18.28 16.63 -21.14
N ALA A 122 18.51 17.71 -21.92
CA ALA A 122 19.79 18.41 -22.01
C ALA A 122 20.32 18.99 -20.68
N ARG A 123 19.50 19.01 -19.62
CA ARG A 123 19.88 19.46 -18.27
C ARG A 123 20.20 18.29 -17.31
N GLY A 124 20.30 17.07 -17.83
CA GLY A 124 20.50 15.87 -17.01
C GLY A 124 19.30 15.48 -16.15
N GLN A 125 18.11 16.00 -16.44
CA GLN A 125 16.88 15.64 -15.74
C GLN A 125 16.15 14.57 -16.53
N PHE A 126 15.66 13.56 -15.84
CA PHE A 126 14.82 12.54 -16.45
C PHE A 126 13.38 13.05 -16.62
N LEU A 127 12.83 12.85 -17.81
CA LEU A 127 11.47 13.19 -18.14
C LEU A 127 10.70 11.90 -18.45
N SER A 128 9.53 11.75 -17.86
CA SER A 128 8.56 10.75 -18.30
C SER A 128 7.80 11.33 -19.49
N GLY A 129 7.90 10.72 -20.66
CA GLY A 129 7.20 11.17 -21.87
C GLY A 129 7.16 10.13 -22.96
N LEU A 130 6.04 10.05 -23.64
CA LEU A 130 5.88 9.36 -24.89
C LEU A 130 6.63 10.16 -25.97
N ASN A 131 7.93 9.92 -26.21
CA ASN A 131 8.47 10.11 -27.56
C ASN A 131 9.98 9.91 -27.66
N GLU A 132 10.34 9.37 -28.79
CA GLU A 132 11.60 8.97 -29.36
C GLU A 132 12.14 7.66 -28.74
N LYS A 133 11.81 6.57 -29.44
CA LYS A 133 12.41 5.27 -29.22
C LYS A 133 13.92 5.40 -29.39
N SER A 134 14.67 5.25 -28.31
CA SER A 134 16.07 4.92 -28.43
C SER A 134 16.17 3.66 -29.31
N SER A 135 17.03 3.69 -30.32
CA SER A 135 17.24 2.58 -31.24
C SER A 135 17.95 1.39 -30.56
N ASP A 136 18.41 1.58 -29.32
CA ASP A 136 19.05 0.55 -28.51
C ASP A 136 18.18 0.23 -27.27
N PRO A 137 17.50 -0.94 -27.24
CA PRO A 137 16.68 -1.33 -26.08
C PRO A 137 17.50 -1.51 -24.79
N ALA A 138 18.82 -1.68 -24.87
CA ALA A 138 19.68 -1.77 -23.71
C ALA A 138 19.92 -0.43 -23.00
N SER A 139 19.65 0.70 -23.67
CA SER A 139 19.78 2.06 -23.11
C SER A 139 18.48 2.64 -22.59
N SER A 140 17.35 2.01 -22.84
CA SER A 140 16.05 2.53 -22.44
C SER A 140 15.80 2.36 -20.95
N MET A 141 15.45 3.46 -20.29
CA MET A 141 14.98 3.45 -18.91
C MET A 141 13.47 3.46 -18.86
N TYR A 142 12.91 2.71 -17.93
CA TYR A 142 11.47 2.61 -17.73
C TYR A 142 11.12 2.97 -16.29
N LEU A 143 10.08 3.78 -16.13
CA LEU A 143 9.37 3.99 -14.89
C LEU A 143 8.11 3.14 -14.92
N GLN A 144 7.91 2.35 -13.88
CA GLN A 144 6.70 1.56 -13.68
C GLN A 144 6.09 1.86 -12.31
N ILE A 145 4.76 2.03 -12.28
CA ILE A 145 4.00 2.15 -11.02
C ILE A 145 2.99 1.01 -10.98
N ASP A 146 3.07 0.19 -9.94
CA ASP A 146 2.24 -0.99 -9.84
C ASP A 146 2.04 -1.47 -8.39
N GLU A 147 1.27 -2.56 -8.21
CA GLU A 147 1.12 -3.26 -6.95
C GLU A 147 2.41 -4.01 -6.54
N TRP A 148 2.59 -4.24 -5.25
CA TRP A 148 3.77 -4.89 -4.68
C TRP A 148 4.12 -6.22 -5.34
N VAL A 149 3.12 -7.08 -5.57
CA VAL A 149 3.34 -8.44 -6.12
C VAL A 149 4.06 -8.43 -7.48
N LEU A 150 3.89 -7.36 -8.26
CA LEU A 150 4.51 -7.26 -9.59
C LEU A 150 5.91 -6.63 -9.55
N LEU A 151 6.22 -5.86 -8.51
CA LEU A 151 7.48 -5.12 -8.38
C LEU A 151 8.33 -5.57 -7.20
N GLN A 152 7.86 -6.54 -6.41
CA GLN A 152 8.44 -6.94 -5.13
C GLN A 152 9.93 -7.22 -5.23
N GLU A 153 10.34 -8.11 -6.11
CA GLU A 153 11.73 -8.54 -6.22
C GLU A 153 12.66 -7.37 -6.53
N ALA A 154 12.30 -6.54 -7.49
CA ALA A 154 13.12 -5.41 -7.94
C ALA A 154 13.14 -4.26 -6.91
N CYS A 155 11.99 -3.89 -6.35
CA CYS A 155 11.91 -2.87 -5.30
C CYS A 155 12.64 -3.31 -4.04
N ALA A 156 12.47 -4.56 -3.63
CA ALA A 156 13.15 -5.11 -2.47
C ALA A 156 14.67 -5.13 -2.66
N ALA A 157 15.18 -5.46 -3.84
CA ALA A 157 16.61 -5.46 -4.13
C ALA A 157 17.23 -4.05 -3.97
N VAL A 158 16.54 -3.00 -4.43
CA VAL A 158 17.01 -1.61 -4.25
C VAL A 158 16.97 -1.21 -2.78
N ARG A 159 15.88 -1.49 -2.07
CA ARG A 159 15.68 -1.14 -0.66
C ARG A 159 16.65 -1.87 0.26
N GLN A 160 16.89 -3.16 0.00
CA GLN A 160 17.88 -3.96 0.72
C GLN A 160 19.26 -3.32 0.66
N LYS A 161 19.73 -2.96 -0.54
CA LYS A 161 21.05 -2.33 -0.72
C LYS A 161 21.15 -0.98 -0.05
N VAL A 162 20.11 -0.14 -0.18
CA VAL A 162 20.17 1.25 0.30
C VAL A 162 19.87 1.37 1.79
N PHE A 163 18.80 0.73 2.28
CA PHE A 163 18.39 0.90 3.68
C PHE A 163 19.11 -0.08 4.60
N VAL A 164 19.14 -1.36 4.26
CA VAL A 164 19.72 -2.37 5.15
C VAL A 164 21.26 -2.38 5.08
N GLU A 165 21.82 -2.46 3.86
CA GLU A 165 23.27 -2.64 3.70
C GLU A 165 24.07 -1.33 3.83
N GLU A 166 23.57 -0.21 3.26
CA GLU A 166 24.28 1.08 3.29
C GLU A 166 23.93 1.91 4.52
N GLN A 167 22.63 2.01 4.90
CA GLN A 167 22.18 2.85 6.01
C GLN A 167 22.07 2.09 7.34
N ASN A 168 22.28 0.77 7.36
CA ASN A 168 22.21 -0.09 8.54
C ASN A 168 20.86 -0.03 9.26
N VAL A 169 19.75 0.16 8.52
CA VAL A 169 18.39 0.02 9.04
C VAL A 169 18.12 -1.46 9.32
N ALA A 170 17.54 -1.77 10.48
CA ALA A 170 17.20 -3.15 10.81
C ALA A 170 16.16 -3.70 9.83
N ALA A 171 16.30 -4.98 9.44
CA ALA A 171 15.43 -5.57 8.43
C ALA A 171 13.95 -5.59 8.84
N ASP A 172 13.64 -5.77 10.12
CA ASP A 172 12.29 -5.74 10.66
C ASP A 172 11.67 -4.33 10.68
N GLU A 173 12.51 -3.27 10.76
CA GLU A 173 12.08 -1.88 10.60
C GLU A 173 11.84 -1.52 9.13
N GLU A 174 12.61 -2.11 8.21
CA GLU A 174 12.44 -1.87 6.77
C GLU A 174 11.18 -2.58 6.24
N TRP A 175 10.94 -3.83 6.63
CA TRP A 175 9.81 -4.64 6.15
C TRP A 175 8.59 -4.53 7.08
N ASP A 176 7.90 -3.39 7.03
CA ASP A 176 6.77 -3.01 7.90
C ASP A 176 5.41 -3.69 7.55
N LYS A 177 5.40 -4.66 6.63
CA LYS A 177 4.23 -5.41 6.15
C LYS A 177 3.16 -4.56 5.43
N LEU A 178 3.38 -3.26 5.21
CA LEU A 178 2.43 -2.37 4.55
C LEU A 178 2.58 -2.36 3.02
N ASP A 179 3.62 -2.98 2.47
CA ASP A 179 3.91 -2.94 1.04
C ASP A 179 2.75 -3.43 0.17
N TRP A 180 1.99 -4.41 0.66
CA TRP A 180 0.84 -4.99 -0.05
C TRP A 180 -0.34 -4.02 -0.23
N ALA A 181 -0.46 -3.01 0.63
CA ALA A 181 -1.47 -1.97 0.57
C ALA A 181 -1.02 -0.72 -0.21
N CYS A 182 0.18 -0.74 -0.78
CA CYS A 182 0.84 0.41 -1.39
C CYS A 182 0.89 0.33 -2.90
N ARG A 183 1.06 1.50 -3.53
CA ARG A 183 1.58 1.62 -4.90
C ARG A 183 3.10 1.77 -4.82
N HIS A 184 3.79 1.05 -5.67
CA HIS A 184 5.25 1.10 -5.75
C HIS A 184 5.67 1.68 -7.09
N LEU A 185 6.67 2.56 -7.06
CA LEU A 185 7.32 3.06 -8.24
C LEU A 185 8.70 2.42 -8.35
N LEU A 186 9.03 1.92 -9.53
CA LEU A 186 10.32 1.33 -9.88
C LEU A 186 10.86 2.02 -11.13
N ILE A 187 12.14 2.36 -11.12
CA ILE A 187 12.88 2.75 -12.31
C ILE A 187 13.90 1.67 -12.63
N THR A 188 13.90 1.20 -13.89
CA THR A 188 14.81 0.18 -14.39
C THR A 188 15.57 0.67 -15.62
N ASN A 189 16.78 0.15 -15.83
CA ASN A 189 17.50 0.21 -17.10
C ASN A 189 17.78 -1.22 -17.57
N ALA A 190 17.38 -1.57 -18.80
CA ALA A 190 17.49 -2.94 -19.31
C ALA A 190 17.00 -4.00 -18.31
N ASN A 191 15.92 -3.72 -17.60
CA ASN A 191 15.33 -4.52 -16.50
C ASN A 191 16.15 -4.57 -15.19
N ALA A 192 17.34 -3.94 -15.12
CA ALA A 192 18.06 -3.80 -13.86
C ALA A 192 17.42 -2.69 -13.01
N PRO A 193 17.08 -2.95 -11.73
CA PRO A 193 16.47 -1.94 -10.86
C PRO A 193 17.49 -0.89 -10.44
N MET A 194 17.10 0.39 -10.49
CA MET A 194 17.95 1.53 -10.17
C MET A 194 17.44 2.37 -9.02
N ALA A 195 16.14 2.59 -8.97
CA ALA A 195 15.50 3.43 -7.97
C ALA A 195 14.06 2.99 -7.71
N THR A 196 13.58 3.23 -6.50
CA THR A 196 12.21 2.91 -6.09
C THR A 196 11.65 3.94 -5.14
N GLY A 197 10.35 3.87 -4.90
CA GLY A 197 9.63 4.61 -3.88
C GLY A 197 8.24 4.03 -3.67
N ARG A 198 7.62 4.36 -2.54
CA ARG A 198 6.34 3.81 -2.11
C ARG A 198 5.34 4.92 -1.80
N LEU A 199 4.09 4.74 -2.22
CA LEU A 199 2.95 5.57 -1.88
C LEU A 199 1.96 4.76 -1.05
N LEU A 200 1.72 5.18 0.19
CA LEU A 200 0.79 4.58 1.14
C LEU A 200 -0.35 5.55 1.42
N SER A 201 -1.60 5.10 1.38
CA SER A 201 -2.73 5.87 1.89
C SER A 201 -2.72 5.93 3.42
N LEU A 202 -2.97 7.11 3.98
CA LEU A 202 -3.12 7.33 5.43
C LEU A 202 -4.59 7.55 5.83
N GLY A 203 -5.54 7.36 4.90
CA GLY A 203 -6.94 7.74 5.11
C GLY A 203 -7.17 9.25 4.98
N ASP A 204 -8.45 9.65 5.02
CA ASP A 204 -8.90 11.06 5.01
C ASP A 204 -8.31 11.91 3.87
N GLY A 205 -8.03 11.28 2.72
CA GLY A 205 -7.47 11.96 1.55
C GLY A 205 -5.99 12.31 1.67
N ARG A 206 -5.27 11.74 2.63
CA ARG A 206 -3.83 11.91 2.83
C ARG A 206 -3.04 10.69 2.38
N ALA A 207 -1.86 10.91 1.83
CA ALA A 207 -0.95 9.85 1.45
C ALA A 207 0.45 10.08 2.02
N ARG A 208 1.21 9.01 2.22
CA ARG A 208 2.63 9.08 2.60
C ARG A 208 3.50 8.57 1.46
N ILE A 209 4.46 9.39 1.04
CA ILE A 209 5.59 8.93 0.22
C ILE A 209 6.70 8.48 1.16
N GLY A 210 7.20 7.28 0.92
CA GLY A 210 8.29 6.71 1.70
C GLY A 210 9.09 5.68 0.91
N ARG A 211 10.06 5.07 1.56
CA ARG A 211 10.92 4.03 0.96
C ARG A 211 11.57 4.47 -0.37
N MET A 212 11.84 5.79 -0.50
CA MET A 212 12.53 6.33 -1.66
C MET A 212 14.02 5.98 -1.59
N ALA A 213 14.47 5.22 -2.57
CA ALA A 213 15.85 4.76 -2.65
C ALA A 213 16.38 4.86 -4.08
N VAL A 214 17.64 5.26 -4.21
CA VAL A 214 18.40 5.26 -5.45
C VAL A 214 19.72 4.54 -5.19
N LEU A 215 20.04 3.52 -5.97
CA LEU A 215 21.33 2.84 -5.85
C LEU A 215 22.48 3.82 -6.02
N LYS A 216 23.55 3.62 -5.24
CA LYS A 216 24.66 4.57 -5.09
C LYS A 216 25.26 5.00 -6.43
N GLU A 217 25.46 4.05 -7.33
CA GLU A 217 26.03 4.27 -8.67
C GLU A 217 25.15 5.12 -9.60
N PHE A 218 23.86 5.27 -9.29
CA PHE A 218 22.90 6.04 -10.09
C PHE A 218 22.48 7.36 -9.44
N ARG A 219 23.09 7.75 -8.32
CA ARG A 219 22.84 9.05 -7.66
C ARG A 219 23.45 10.20 -8.45
N GLY A 220 22.93 11.41 -8.23
CA GLY A 220 23.39 12.59 -8.95
C GLY A 220 22.79 12.78 -10.34
N HIS A 221 22.08 11.79 -10.88
CA HIS A 221 21.51 11.82 -12.24
C HIS A 221 20.00 12.18 -12.27
N GLY A 222 19.43 12.63 -11.15
CA GLY A 222 18.02 13.08 -11.11
C GLY A 222 16.99 12.00 -10.81
N LEU A 223 17.36 10.70 -10.70
CA LEU A 223 16.41 9.60 -10.48
C LEU A 223 15.54 9.79 -9.24
N GLY A 224 16.09 10.26 -8.12
CA GLY A 224 15.32 10.54 -6.92
C GLY A 224 14.21 11.56 -7.16
N ARG A 225 14.46 12.57 -8.00
CA ARG A 225 13.45 13.55 -8.41
C ARG A 225 12.38 12.92 -9.28
N THR A 226 12.76 12.06 -10.22
CA THR A 226 11.83 11.31 -11.08
C THR A 226 10.92 10.40 -10.25
N VAL A 227 11.48 9.68 -9.27
CA VAL A 227 10.70 8.87 -8.32
C VAL A 227 9.69 9.74 -7.57
N LEU A 228 10.12 10.84 -6.99
CA LEU A 228 9.26 11.74 -6.23
C LEU A 228 8.12 12.31 -7.09
N GLN A 229 8.45 12.82 -8.29
CA GLN A 229 7.44 13.37 -9.20
C GLN A 229 6.45 12.33 -9.69
N GLY A 230 6.90 11.11 -9.98
CA GLY A 230 6.02 10.00 -10.35
C GLY A 230 5.04 9.62 -9.23
N LEU A 231 5.51 9.57 -7.97
CA LEU A 231 4.64 9.30 -6.82
C LEU A 231 3.68 10.46 -6.53
N ILE A 232 4.08 11.72 -6.74
CA ILE A 232 3.18 12.89 -6.63
C ILE A 232 2.09 12.82 -7.70
N ALA A 233 2.45 12.50 -8.95
CA ALA A 233 1.49 12.34 -10.04
C ALA A 233 0.49 11.20 -9.73
N GLU A 234 0.96 10.07 -9.22
CA GLU A 234 0.10 8.96 -8.80
C GLU A 234 -0.82 9.35 -7.65
N ALA A 235 -0.33 10.11 -6.67
CA ALA A 235 -1.16 10.61 -5.58
C ALA A 235 -2.29 11.52 -6.08
N ARG A 236 -2.00 12.42 -7.05
CA ARG A 236 -3.04 13.23 -7.70
C ARG A 236 -4.05 12.37 -8.44
N ARG A 237 -3.59 11.42 -9.25
CA ARG A 237 -4.45 10.48 -9.99
C ARG A 237 -5.41 9.73 -9.07
N LEU A 238 -4.95 9.35 -7.85
CA LEU A 238 -5.75 8.67 -6.84
C LEU A 238 -6.64 9.60 -6.02
N GLY A 239 -6.58 10.92 -6.27
CA GLY A 239 -7.44 11.92 -5.63
C GLY A 239 -7.06 12.24 -4.18
N PHE A 240 -5.78 12.09 -3.81
CA PHE A 240 -5.29 12.59 -2.54
C PHE A 240 -5.23 14.13 -2.54
N SER A 241 -5.47 14.74 -1.39
CA SER A 241 -5.40 16.19 -1.19
C SER A 241 -4.10 16.63 -0.52
N GLU A 242 -3.41 15.71 0.12
CA GLU A 242 -2.19 16.00 0.88
C GLU A 242 -1.21 14.82 0.81
N ILE A 243 0.07 15.14 0.67
CA ILE A 243 1.17 14.17 0.75
C ILE A 243 2.06 14.53 1.93
N ILE A 244 2.38 13.54 2.74
CA ILE A 244 3.30 13.62 3.86
C ILE A 244 4.51 12.75 3.56
N LEU A 245 5.69 13.14 4.03
CA LEU A 245 6.88 12.31 4.05
C LEU A 245 7.77 12.64 5.25
N HIS A 246 8.53 11.65 5.70
CA HIS A 246 9.57 11.82 6.71
C HIS A 246 10.90 11.97 5.99
N ALA A 247 11.39 13.21 5.90
CA ALA A 247 12.64 13.51 5.23
C ALA A 247 13.81 13.38 6.20
N GLN A 248 14.83 12.62 5.83
CA GLN A 248 16.12 12.69 6.54
C GLN A 248 16.64 14.12 6.50
N THR A 249 17.16 14.63 7.62
CA THR A 249 17.48 16.06 7.78
C THR A 249 18.44 16.59 6.71
N HIS A 250 19.37 15.77 6.24
CA HIS A 250 20.28 16.15 5.15
C HIS A 250 19.58 16.27 3.78
N ALA A 251 18.38 15.70 3.62
CA ALA A 251 17.61 15.71 2.37
C ALA A 251 16.51 16.77 2.33
N LEU A 252 16.29 17.56 3.39
CA LEU A 252 15.23 18.57 3.47
C LEU A 252 15.21 19.50 2.24
N GLY A 253 16.37 20.00 1.81
CA GLY A 253 16.48 20.89 0.65
C GLY A 253 16.05 20.25 -0.67
N PHE A 254 16.15 18.93 -0.80
CA PHE A 254 15.68 18.20 -1.97
C PHE A 254 14.13 18.24 -2.06
N TYR A 255 13.45 17.97 -0.96
CA TYR A 255 11.99 17.98 -0.90
C TYR A 255 11.40 19.39 -0.96
N THR A 256 12.06 20.37 -0.32
CA THR A 256 11.64 21.80 -0.40
C THR A 256 11.63 22.30 -1.85
N ARG A 257 12.64 21.95 -2.65
CA ARG A 257 12.68 22.30 -4.09
C ARG A 257 11.58 21.62 -4.92
N SER A 258 10.96 20.59 -4.36
CA SER A 258 9.85 19.88 -4.99
C SER A 258 8.48 20.35 -4.47
N GLY A 259 8.44 21.40 -3.63
CA GLY A 259 7.20 22.01 -3.13
C GLY A 259 6.72 21.50 -1.78
N PHE A 260 7.51 20.70 -1.06
CA PHE A 260 7.21 20.30 0.30
C PHE A 260 7.63 21.37 1.31
N ALA A 261 6.82 21.58 2.34
CA ALA A 261 7.13 22.43 3.48
C ALA A 261 7.40 21.56 4.72
N ALA A 262 8.44 21.89 5.48
CA ALA A 262 8.75 21.22 6.72
C ALA A 262 7.72 21.58 7.81
N GLN A 263 7.28 20.58 8.58
CA GLN A 263 6.31 20.72 9.66
C GLN A 263 6.82 20.04 10.93
N GLY A 264 6.46 20.59 12.09
CA GLY A 264 6.83 20.03 13.39
C GLY A 264 8.32 20.03 13.71
N PRO A 265 8.72 19.44 14.84
CA PRO A 265 10.11 19.27 15.25
C PRO A 265 10.78 18.14 14.47
N GLU A 266 12.11 18.08 14.57
CA GLU A 266 12.87 16.91 14.15
C GLU A 266 12.64 15.76 15.13
N PHE A 267 12.67 14.53 14.63
CA PHE A 267 12.52 13.30 15.38
C PHE A 267 13.46 12.21 14.86
N GLU A 268 13.73 11.23 15.68
CA GLU A 268 14.58 10.10 15.29
C GLU A 268 13.72 8.91 14.85
N GLU A 269 14.00 8.37 13.65
CA GLU A 269 13.43 7.15 13.12
C GLU A 269 14.56 6.26 12.61
N CYS A 270 14.63 5.00 13.03
CA CYS A 270 15.71 4.07 12.67
C CYS A 270 17.13 4.65 12.95
N ARG A 271 17.33 5.39 14.04
CA ARG A 271 18.58 6.07 14.42
C ARG A 271 19.06 7.14 13.43
N ILE A 272 18.16 7.64 12.60
CA ILE A 272 18.40 8.72 11.64
C ILE A 272 17.45 9.87 11.97
N TRP A 273 17.98 11.10 11.99
CA TRP A 273 17.17 12.30 12.21
C TRP A 273 16.30 12.62 11.01
N HIS A 274 15.01 12.76 11.26
CA HIS A 274 13.99 13.06 10.26
C HIS A 274 13.21 14.31 10.63
N ARG A 275 12.54 14.88 9.64
CA ARG A 275 11.53 15.91 9.83
C ARG A 275 10.35 15.62 8.91
N GLU A 276 9.14 15.78 9.44
CA GLU A 276 7.95 15.68 8.63
C GLU A 276 7.90 16.81 7.61
N MET A 277 7.56 16.50 6.37
CA MET A 277 7.32 17.47 5.32
C MET A 277 6.00 17.18 4.63
N VAL A 278 5.29 18.25 4.28
CA VAL A 278 3.92 18.17 3.77
C VAL A 278 3.82 18.94 2.45
N MET A 279 3.06 18.37 1.51
CA MET A 279 2.64 19.03 0.27
C MET A 279 1.13 18.95 0.15
N ARG A 280 0.44 20.07 -0.02
CA ARG A 280 -0.97 20.10 -0.39
C ARG A 280 -1.11 19.97 -1.91
N LEU A 281 -2.02 19.12 -2.33
CA LEU A 281 -2.34 18.92 -3.74
C LEU A 281 -3.60 19.74 -4.06
N GLU A 282 -3.48 20.67 -4.99
CA GLU A 282 -4.64 21.37 -5.52
C GLU A 282 -5.53 20.39 -6.29
N ARG A 283 -6.84 20.48 -6.10
CA ARG A 283 -7.80 19.76 -6.95
C ARG A 283 -7.88 20.50 -8.28
N GLU A 284 -7.54 19.81 -9.35
CA GLU A 284 -7.81 20.28 -10.70
C GLU A 284 -9.32 20.32 -11.00
#